data_fd6de02a1fde49ba1ee437fb29da5aba
#
_entry.id   fd6de02a1fde49ba1ee437fb29da5aba
#
_cell.length_a   1.000
_cell.length_b   1.000
_cell.length_c   1.000
_cell.angle_alpha   90.00
_cell.angle_beta   90.00
_cell.angle_gamma   90.00
#
_symmetry.space_group_name_H-M   'P 1'
#
loop_
_entity.id
_entity.type
_entity.pdbx_description
1 polymer ?
#
loop_
_entity_poly.entity_id
_entity_poly.type
_entity_poly.pdbx_seq_one_letter_code
_entity_poly.pdbx_strand_id
1 'polypeptide(L)'
;MPPEQPELSVVIVTGDPGTRRGLEKTLSSLLHQRSVEKIEIVVVDCASADAPPLSGSDHPRVRTVKLPRSGTTMAQARAEGVRQARAPIVGFLDEHSFAMAGWAEALIKAHQGPWAGVGGEIYNGTSARGFSDPIYLMGHSRWMPPAPRGEAELLPSHDTCYKREVILQYGDQLPELLMAEPVLMRRLRLDGHRLYVDPDVKSIHGYTVNPLTLVAFYAWSRCFAASRARSLGWSLGKRLLFGLSSPLIPLVRAARLFQYLLLRRPVCLPTFLIGLPIILLAQAGAAVGEGLGMIFGLGGAEVLFTQTHLRGLRLRAEYP
;
A
#
# COMPACT_ATOMS: atom_id res chain seq x y z
N MET A 1 -31.63 -12.37 -12.77
CA MET A 1 -30.60 -13.27 -12.23
C MET A 1 -30.09 -12.69 -10.92
N PRO A 2 -29.90 -13.46 -9.84
CA PRO A 2 -29.23 -12.95 -8.69
C PRO A 2 -27.81 -12.48 -9.14
N PRO A 3 -27.29 -11.38 -8.59
CA PRO A 3 -25.95 -10.93 -8.95
C PRO A 3 -24.96 -12.07 -8.67
N GLU A 4 -24.17 -12.40 -9.69
CA GLU A 4 -23.13 -13.41 -9.60
C GLU A 4 -22.23 -13.09 -8.42
N GLN A 5 -21.90 -14.09 -7.59
CA GLN A 5 -21.05 -13.84 -6.41
C GLN A 5 -19.70 -13.29 -6.87
N PRO A 6 -19.19 -12.20 -6.28
CA PRO A 6 -17.93 -11.64 -6.69
C PRO A 6 -16.77 -12.62 -6.40
N GLU A 7 -15.81 -12.67 -7.31
CA GLU A 7 -14.57 -13.43 -7.14
C GLU A 7 -13.46 -12.58 -6.49
N LEU A 8 -13.55 -11.25 -6.67
CA LEU A 8 -12.59 -10.28 -6.16
C LEU A 8 -13.30 -9.09 -5.49
N SER A 9 -12.98 -8.81 -4.23
CA SER A 9 -13.37 -7.58 -3.53
C SER A 9 -12.18 -6.62 -3.48
N VAL A 10 -12.37 -5.38 -3.92
CA VAL A 10 -11.35 -4.33 -3.86
C VAL A 10 -11.71 -3.34 -2.78
N VAL A 11 -10.87 -3.24 -1.76
CA VAL A 11 -11.04 -2.31 -0.63
C VAL A 11 -10.29 -1.01 -0.92
N ILE A 12 -11.00 0.10 -0.87
CA ILE A 12 -10.45 1.45 -1.02
C ILE A 12 -10.83 2.25 0.22
N VAL A 13 -9.86 2.87 0.88
CA VAL A 13 -10.12 3.75 2.03
C VAL A 13 -10.03 5.20 1.55
N THR A 14 -11.02 6.00 1.90
CA THR A 14 -11.07 7.44 1.60
C THR A 14 -11.49 8.24 2.81
N GLY A 15 -11.17 9.52 2.84
CA GLY A 15 -11.51 10.36 3.99
C GLY A 15 -11.69 11.84 3.66
N ASP A 16 -10.87 12.45 2.84
CA ASP A 16 -10.95 13.89 2.55
C ASP A 16 -11.74 14.15 1.26
N PRO A 17 -12.74 15.04 1.25
CA PRO A 17 -13.37 15.50 0.03
C PRO A 17 -12.38 16.01 -1.03
N GLY A 18 -11.20 16.49 -0.62
CA GLY A 18 -10.14 16.96 -1.52
C GLY A 18 -9.45 15.86 -2.33
N THR A 19 -9.50 14.60 -1.89
CA THR A 19 -8.89 13.45 -2.57
C THR A 19 -9.86 12.73 -3.51
N ARG A 20 -11.14 13.10 -3.52
CA ARG A 20 -12.22 12.44 -4.27
C ARG A 20 -11.98 12.32 -5.76
N ARG A 21 -11.27 13.27 -6.38
CA ARG A 21 -10.93 13.16 -7.80
C ARG A 21 -10.04 11.94 -8.08
N GLY A 22 -9.12 11.59 -7.19
CA GLY A 22 -8.34 10.36 -7.26
C GLY A 22 -9.23 9.14 -7.15
N LEU A 23 -10.10 9.10 -6.13
CA LEU A 23 -11.07 8.03 -5.93
C LEU A 23 -11.96 7.80 -7.15
N GLU A 24 -12.49 8.85 -7.78
CA GLU A 24 -13.31 8.75 -8.99
C GLU A 24 -12.56 8.04 -10.12
N LYS A 25 -11.29 8.38 -10.33
CA LYS A 25 -10.44 7.71 -11.32
C LYS A 25 -10.16 6.26 -10.94
N THR A 26 -9.89 5.98 -9.66
CA THR A 26 -9.68 4.60 -9.15
C THR A 26 -10.95 3.77 -9.38
N LEU A 27 -12.13 4.28 -9.01
CA LEU A 27 -13.42 3.62 -9.26
C LEU A 27 -13.64 3.40 -10.76
N SER A 28 -13.41 4.41 -11.58
CA SER A 28 -13.53 4.30 -13.04
C SER A 28 -12.63 3.20 -13.59
N SER A 29 -11.37 3.10 -13.14
CA SER A 29 -10.44 2.08 -13.61
C SER A 29 -10.88 0.66 -13.28
N LEU A 30 -11.57 0.47 -12.16
CA LEU A 30 -12.14 -0.82 -11.75
C LEU A 30 -13.45 -1.13 -12.49
N LEU A 31 -14.31 -0.15 -12.65
CA LEU A 31 -15.61 -0.31 -13.32
C LEU A 31 -15.49 -0.54 -14.85
N HIS A 32 -14.33 -0.20 -15.43
CA HIS A 32 -14.02 -0.49 -16.84
C HIS A 32 -13.22 -1.79 -17.06
N GLN A 33 -13.02 -2.62 -16.02
CA GLN A 33 -12.46 -3.95 -16.21
C GLN A 33 -13.43 -4.83 -17.00
N ARG A 34 -12.90 -5.72 -17.86
CA ARG A 34 -13.73 -6.63 -18.67
C ARG A 34 -14.54 -7.60 -17.82
N SER A 35 -14.01 -7.98 -16.65
CA SER A 35 -14.64 -8.86 -15.66
C SER A 35 -15.29 -8.08 -14.52
N VAL A 36 -15.84 -6.90 -14.79
CA VAL A 36 -16.49 -6.05 -13.76
C VAL A 36 -17.61 -6.78 -13.02
N GLU A 37 -18.28 -7.73 -13.67
CA GLU A 37 -19.32 -8.57 -13.05
C GLU A 37 -18.78 -9.46 -11.92
N LYS A 38 -17.50 -9.75 -11.91
CA LYS A 38 -16.79 -10.53 -10.88
C LYS A 38 -16.19 -9.68 -9.76
N ILE A 39 -16.27 -8.35 -9.88
CA ILE A 39 -15.66 -7.43 -8.93
C ILE A 39 -16.73 -6.87 -7.99
N GLU A 40 -16.40 -6.82 -6.69
CA GLU A 40 -17.05 -5.99 -5.68
C GLU A 40 -16.06 -4.89 -5.27
N ILE A 41 -16.53 -3.65 -5.16
CA ILE A 41 -15.73 -2.53 -4.68
C ILE A 41 -16.28 -2.11 -3.32
N VAL A 42 -15.45 -2.17 -2.29
CA VAL A 42 -15.79 -1.78 -0.93
C VAL A 42 -15.06 -0.47 -0.61
N VAL A 43 -15.78 0.64 -0.69
CA VAL A 43 -15.23 1.95 -0.31
C VAL A 43 -15.48 2.18 1.17
N VAL A 44 -14.40 2.24 1.96
CA VAL A 44 -14.47 2.59 3.38
C VAL A 44 -14.29 4.09 3.51
N ASP A 45 -15.39 4.78 3.78
CA ASP A 45 -15.46 6.23 3.85
C ASP A 45 -15.30 6.70 5.30
N CYS A 46 -14.15 7.33 5.58
CA CYS A 46 -13.80 7.95 6.85
C CYS A 46 -13.99 9.48 6.83
N ALA A 47 -14.74 10.02 5.88
CA ALA A 47 -15.03 11.45 5.82
C ALA A 47 -15.97 11.91 6.96
N SER A 48 -16.07 13.23 7.16
CA SER A 48 -17.04 13.80 8.08
C SER A 48 -18.48 13.52 7.63
N ALA A 49 -19.43 13.55 8.57
CA ALA A 49 -20.85 13.30 8.27
C ALA A 49 -21.42 14.27 7.22
N ASP A 50 -20.91 15.51 7.21
CA ASP A 50 -21.34 16.58 6.30
C ASP A 50 -20.66 16.50 4.93
N ALA A 51 -19.80 15.51 4.69
CA ALA A 51 -19.13 15.36 3.40
C ALA A 51 -20.17 14.98 2.32
N PRO A 52 -20.08 15.57 1.11
CA PRO A 52 -20.99 15.24 0.03
C PRO A 52 -20.92 13.73 -0.31
N PRO A 53 -21.94 13.14 -0.91
CA PRO A 53 -21.92 11.74 -1.38
C PRO A 53 -20.73 11.45 -2.29
N LEU A 54 -20.27 10.21 -2.32
CA LEU A 54 -19.20 9.77 -3.20
C LEU A 54 -19.74 9.61 -4.62
N SER A 55 -19.08 10.23 -5.60
CA SER A 55 -19.39 9.99 -7.01
C SER A 55 -19.18 8.52 -7.35
N GLY A 56 -20.13 7.90 -8.03
CA GLY A 56 -20.08 6.47 -8.40
C GLY A 56 -20.47 5.51 -7.27
N SER A 57 -20.90 6.00 -6.10
CA SER A 57 -21.42 5.15 -5.01
C SER A 57 -22.74 4.44 -5.37
N ASP A 58 -23.49 4.95 -6.36
CA ASP A 58 -24.76 4.38 -6.81
C ASP A 58 -24.58 3.17 -7.74
N HIS A 59 -23.36 2.88 -8.15
CA HIS A 59 -23.10 1.75 -9.02
C HIS A 59 -23.31 0.42 -8.24
N PRO A 60 -24.04 -0.59 -8.79
CA PRO A 60 -24.40 -1.81 -8.06
C PRO A 60 -23.20 -2.65 -7.59
N ARG A 61 -22.02 -2.43 -8.15
CA ARG A 61 -20.76 -3.09 -7.71
C ARG A 61 -20.01 -2.32 -6.64
N VAL A 62 -20.42 -1.09 -6.32
CA VAL A 62 -19.80 -0.25 -5.30
C VAL A 62 -20.63 -0.29 -4.04
N ARG A 63 -20.00 -0.62 -2.94
CA ARG A 63 -20.60 -0.59 -1.61
C ARG A 63 -19.77 0.32 -0.70
N THR A 64 -20.44 1.29 -0.09
CA THR A 64 -19.82 2.21 0.84
C THR A 64 -20.06 1.75 2.28
N VAL A 65 -18.97 1.70 3.05
CA VAL A 65 -18.95 1.45 4.50
C VAL A 65 -18.50 2.73 5.17
N LYS A 66 -19.38 3.38 5.92
CA LYS A 66 -19.04 4.60 6.67
C LYS A 66 -18.44 4.26 8.01
N LEU A 67 -17.30 4.86 8.33
CA LEU A 67 -16.66 4.79 9.65
C LEU A 67 -16.48 6.20 10.23
N PRO A 68 -16.48 6.35 11.56
CA PRO A 68 -16.22 7.63 12.19
C PRO A 68 -14.83 8.16 11.80
N ARG A 69 -14.75 9.43 11.40
CA ARG A 69 -13.46 10.08 11.10
C ARG A 69 -12.55 10.18 12.33
N SER A 70 -13.15 10.42 13.48
CA SER A 70 -12.44 10.52 14.78
C SER A 70 -12.23 9.12 15.34
N GLY A 71 -10.98 8.77 15.61
CA GLY A 71 -10.62 7.49 16.23
C GLY A 71 -10.42 6.33 15.27
N THR A 72 -10.81 6.44 13.98
CA THR A 72 -10.54 5.40 12.98
C THR A 72 -9.19 5.64 12.33
N THR A 73 -8.33 4.62 12.35
CA THR A 73 -7.06 4.63 11.63
C THR A 73 -7.20 3.98 10.24
N MET A 74 -6.26 4.28 9.34
CA MET A 74 -6.20 3.65 8.01
C MET A 74 -6.19 2.12 8.10
N ALA A 75 -5.45 1.58 9.07
CA ALA A 75 -5.35 0.15 9.32
C ALA A 75 -6.69 -0.45 9.76
N GLN A 76 -7.40 0.22 10.66
CA GLN A 76 -8.74 -0.20 11.09
C GLN A 76 -9.75 -0.14 9.93
N ALA A 77 -9.68 0.93 9.12
CA ALA A 77 -10.53 1.07 7.95
C ALA A 77 -10.29 -0.04 6.91
N ARG A 78 -9.02 -0.37 6.63
CA ARG A 78 -8.67 -1.50 5.76
C ARG A 78 -9.17 -2.84 6.31
N ALA A 79 -8.97 -3.11 7.60
CA ALA A 79 -9.43 -4.33 8.23
C ALA A 79 -10.95 -4.45 8.20
N GLU A 80 -11.68 -3.35 8.41
CA GLU A 80 -13.14 -3.35 8.28
C GLU A 80 -13.57 -3.63 6.84
N GLY A 81 -12.89 -3.03 5.86
CA GLY A 81 -13.12 -3.35 4.45
C GLY A 81 -12.97 -4.84 4.14
N VAL A 82 -11.94 -5.50 4.71
CA VAL A 82 -11.74 -6.96 4.58
C VAL A 82 -12.87 -7.75 5.22
N ARG A 83 -13.34 -7.34 6.40
CA ARG A 83 -14.48 -8.01 7.07
C ARG A 83 -15.76 -7.89 6.26
N GLN A 84 -15.97 -6.73 5.66
CA GLN A 84 -17.13 -6.42 4.83
C GLN A 84 -17.06 -7.03 3.43
N ALA A 85 -15.89 -7.36 2.92
CA ALA A 85 -15.70 -8.01 1.62
C ALA A 85 -16.43 -9.36 1.54
N ARG A 86 -16.99 -9.69 0.39
CA ARG A 86 -17.78 -10.91 0.15
C ARG A 86 -17.04 -11.93 -0.71
N ALA A 87 -16.10 -11.46 -1.54
CA ALA A 87 -15.35 -12.35 -2.42
C ALA A 87 -14.28 -13.16 -1.66
N PRO A 88 -13.87 -14.31 -2.19
CA PRO A 88 -12.78 -15.11 -1.65
C PRO A 88 -11.41 -14.44 -1.76
N ILE A 89 -11.25 -13.52 -2.71
CA ILE A 89 -10.05 -12.71 -2.90
C ILE A 89 -10.36 -11.29 -2.45
N VAL A 90 -9.48 -10.70 -1.62
CA VAL A 90 -9.58 -9.30 -1.22
C VAL A 90 -8.29 -8.56 -1.58
N GLY A 91 -8.43 -7.46 -2.29
CA GLY A 91 -7.33 -6.60 -2.71
C GLY A 91 -7.46 -5.20 -2.17
N PHE A 92 -6.35 -4.48 -2.19
CA PHE A 92 -6.29 -3.08 -1.80
C PHE A 92 -5.84 -2.25 -2.98
N LEU A 93 -6.49 -1.12 -3.17
CA LEU A 93 -6.00 -0.02 -4.00
C LEU A 93 -6.13 1.27 -3.20
N ASP A 94 -5.13 2.10 -3.27
CA ASP A 94 -5.23 3.45 -2.72
C ASP A 94 -6.11 4.32 -3.62
N GLU A 95 -6.71 5.37 -3.07
CA GLU A 95 -7.58 6.30 -3.82
C GLU A 95 -6.86 7.05 -4.96
N HIS A 96 -5.56 6.81 -5.13
CA HIS A 96 -4.71 7.34 -6.18
C HIS A 96 -3.97 6.25 -6.97
N SER A 97 -4.42 5.00 -6.85
CA SER A 97 -3.93 3.86 -7.62
C SER A 97 -4.98 3.43 -8.64
N PHE A 98 -4.55 3.11 -9.85
CA PHE A 98 -5.45 2.79 -10.97
C PHE A 98 -5.14 1.40 -11.52
N ALA A 99 -6.16 0.57 -11.60
CA ALA A 99 -6.07 -0.73 -12.24
C ALA A 99 -5.93 -0.58 -13.76
N MET A 100 -4.93 -1.19 -14.37
CA MET A 100 -4.80 -1.25 -15.83
C MET A 100 -5.74 -2.32 -16.40
N ALA A 101 -5.98 -2.28 -17.71
CA ALA A 101 -6.82 -3.27 -18.37
C ALA A 101 -6.30 -4.69 -18.15
N GLY A 102 -7.19 -5.61 -17.74
CA GLY A 102 -6.83 -7.00 -17.44
C GLY A 102 -6.31 -7.24 -16.02
N TRP A 103 -6.23 -6.22 -15.18
CA TRP A 103 -5.74 -6.34 -13.81
C TRP A 103 -6.56 -7.33 -12.98
N ALA A 104 -7.88 -7.24 -13.04
CA ALA A 104 -8.76 -8.10 -12.26
C ALA A 104 -8.72 -9.57 -12.73
N GLU A 105 -8.72 -9.78 -14.06
CA GLU A 105 -8.63 -11.12 -14.65
C GLU A 105 -7.31 -11.80 -14.28
N ALA A 106 -6.19 -11.05 -14.33
CA ALA A 106 -4.88 -11.57 -13.97
C ALA A 106 -4.84 -11.97 -12.49
N LEU A 107 -5.40 -11.16 -11.58
CA LEU A 107 -5.49 -11.47 -10.15
C LEU A 107 -6.34 -12.72 -9.89
N ILE A 108 -7.55 -12.77 -10.44
CA ILE A 108 -8.45 -13.92 -10.26
C ILE A 108 -7.77 -15.20 -10.76
N LYS A 109 -7.13 -15.14 -11.93
CA LYS A 109 -6.38 -16.27 -12.50
C LYS A 109 -5.20 -16.69 -11.60
N ALA A 110 -4.40 -15.74 -11.13
CA ALA A 110 -3.24 -16.05 -10.30
C ALA A 110 -3.65 -16.68 -8.96
N HIS A 111 -4.77 -16.25 -8.36
CA HIS A 111 -5.29 -16.81 -7.12
C HIS A 111 -5.89 -18.22 -7.24
N GLN A 112 -6.03 -18.76 -8.44
CA GLN A 112 -6.31 -20.20 -8.65
C GLN A 112 -5.12 -21.07 -8.21
N GLY A 113 -3.93 -20.48 -8.12
CA GLY A 113 -2.74 -21.13 -7.57
C GLY A 113 -2.73 -21.20 -6.03
N PRO A 114 -1.67 -21.79 -5.47
CA PRO A 114 -1.52 -21.99 -4.02
C PRO A 114 -1.09 -20.73 -3.27
N TRP A 115 -1.25 -19.56 -3.85
CA TRP A 115 -0.75 -18.28 -3.35
C TRP A 115 -1.74 -17.67 -2.36
N ALA A 116 -1.25 -17.29 -1.18
CA ALA A 116 -2.02 -16.55 -0.20
C ALA A 116 -2.08 -15.05 -0.51
N GLY A 117 -1.07 -14.54 -1.22
CA GLY A 117 -1.02 -13.17 -1.68
C GLY A 117 -0.43 -13.07 -3.07
N VAL A 118 -0.96 -12.17 -3.90
CA VAL A 118 -0.53 -11.87 -5.26
C VAL A 118 -0.38 -10.37 -5.42
N GLY A 119 0.76 -9.94 -5.92
CA GLY A 119 1.02 -8.56 -6.36
C GLY A 119 1.54 -8.56 -7.79
N GLY A 120 1.73 -7.38 -8.36
CA GLY A 120 2.12 -7.25 -9.75
C GLY A 120 3.08 -6.11 -10.04
N GLU A 121 3.02 -5.61 -11.26
CA GLU A 121 3.80 -4.46 -11.71
C GLU A 121 3.14 -3.15 -11.28
N ILE A 122 3.96 -2.23 -10.79
CA ILE A 122 3.56 -0.87 -10.43
C ILE A 122 4.17 0.10 -11.43
N TYR A 123 3.33 0.84 -12.12
CA TYR A 123 3.72 1.91 -13.04
C TYR A 123 3.70 3.26 -12.33
N ASN A 124 4.64 4.13 -12.65
CA ASN A 124 4.63 5.50 -12.13
C ASN A 124 3.51 6.30 -12.82
N GLY A 125 2.52 6.71 -12.04
CA GLY A 125 1.36 7.50 -12.51
C GLY A 125 1.59 9.01 -12.46
N THR A 126 2.79 9.46 -12.14
CA THR A 126 3.07 10.88 -12.05
C THR A 126 3.67 11.38 -13.35
N SER A 127 2.96 12.25 -14.04
CA SER A 127 3.39 12.86 -15.30
C SER A 127 4.50 13.92 -15.13
N ALA A 128 4.68 14.43 -13.92
CA ALA A 128 5.71 15.41 -13.60
C ALA A 128 7.07 14.71 -13.47
N ARG A 129 7.91 14.80 -14.50
CA ARG A 129 9.33 14.48 -14.39
C ARG A 129 9.93 15.32 -13.26
N GLY A 130 10.63 14.70 -12.32
CA GLY A 130 11.30 15.39 -11.22
C GLY A 130 11.32 14.63 -9.91
N PHE A 131 10.83 15.26 -8.84
CA PHE A 131 10.94 14.72 -7.47
C PHE A 131 10.15 13.43 -7.19
N SER A 132 9.16 13.09 -8.00
CA SER A 132 8.36 11.86 -7.85
C SER A 132 9.11 10.60 -8.30
N ASP A 133 9.95 10.69 -9.32
CA ASP A 133 10.68 9.54 -9.86
C ASP A 133 11.64 8.90 -8.84
N PRO A 134 12.46 9.67 -8.09
CA PRO A 134 13.27 9.11 -7.02
C PRO A 134 12.47 8.41 -5.92
N ILE A 135 11.31 8.95 -5.54
CA ILE A 135 10.44 8.32 -4.54
C ILE A 135 9.83 7.03 -5.08
N TYR A 136 9.40 7.02 -6.33
CA TYR A 136 8.94 5.81 -7.00
C TYR A 136 10.04 4.75 -7.07
N LEU A 137 11.28 5.11 -7.43
CA LEU A 137 12.43 4.20 -7.41
C LEU A 137 12.67 3.63 -6.01
N MET A 138 12.61 4.48 -4.99
CA MET A 138 12.79 4.07 -3.60
C MET A 138 11.73 3.06 -3.14
N GLY A 139 10.47 3.29 -3.50
CA GLY A 139 9.34 2.48 -3.06
C GLY A 139 9.09 1.23 -3.91
N HIS A 140 9.29 1.32 -5.22
CA HIS A 140 8.76 0.32 -6.17
C HIS A 140 9.79 -0.25 -7.16
N SER A 141 11.08 0.04 -7.02
CA SER A 141 12.11 -0.43 -7.97
C SER A 141 12.06 -1.92 -8.28
N ARG A 142 11.61 -2.75 -7.33
CA ARG A 142 11.51 -4.21 -7.48
C ARG A 142 10.32 -4.64 -8.33
N TRP A 143 9.27 -3.83 -8.36
CA TRP A 143 7.99 -4.11 -9.03
C TRP A 143 7.74 -3.22 -10.26
N MET A 144 8.73 -2.37 -10.59
CA MET A 144 8.72 -1.65 -11.87
C MET A 144 8.73 -2.63 -13.04
N PRO A 145 8.05 -2.30 -14.17
CA PRO A 145 8.12 -3.13 -15.38
C PRO A 145 9.55 -3.25 -15.95
N PRO A 146 9.95 -4.42 -16.45
CA PRO A 146 9.32 -5.71 -16.28
C PRO A 146 9.64 -6.30 -14.89
N ALA A 147 8.62 -6.70 -14.13
CA ALA A 147 8.82 -7.40 -12.87
C ALA A 147 9.03 -8.90 -13.09
N PRO A 148 9.86 -9.57 -12.28
CA PRO A 148 10.06 -11.00 -12.40
C PRO A 148 8.80 -11.77 -11.96
N ARG A 149 8.31 -12.67 -12.81
CA ARG A 149 7.22 -13.59 -12.47
C ARG A 149 7.73 -14.67 -11.53
N GLY A 150 7.02 -14.93 -10.44
CA GLY A 150 7.37 -16.04 -9.55
C GLY A 150 7.03 -15.86 -8.11
N GLU A 151 7.41 -16.85 -7.29
CA GLU A 151 7.31 -16.78 -5.85
C GLU A 151 8.18 -15.66 -5.29
N ALA A 152 7.67 -14.93 -4.31
CA ALA A 152 8.32 -13.75 -3.77
C ALA A 152 8.25 -13.70 -2.25
N GLU A 153 9.23 -13.03 -1.65
CA GLU A 153 9.21 -12.77 -0.21
C GLU A 153 8.38 -11.56 0.18
N LEU A 154 8.28 -10.60 -0.72
CA LEU A 154 7.56 -9.34 -0.56
C LEU A 154 6.80 -9.02 -1.83
N LEU A 155 5.63 -8.44 -1.66
CA LEU A 155 4.78 -7.89 -2.71
C LEU A 155 4.74 -6.36 -2.61
N PRO A 156 4.28 -5.64 -3.65
CA PRO A 156 4.06 -4.21 -3.54
C PRO A 156 3.04 -3.94 -2.44
N SER A 157 3.39 -3.06 -1.50
CA SER A 157 2.42 -2.61 -0.50
C SER A 157 1.33 -1.78 -1.20
N HIS A 158 0.10 -1.89 -0.71
CA HIS A 158 -1.09 -1.15 -1.15
C HIS A 158 -1.73 -1.57 -2.48
N ASP A 159 -1.04 -2.33 -3.33
CA ASP A 159 -1.54 -2.84 -4.62
C ASP A 159 -1.44 -4.38 -4.65
N THR A 160 -1.78 -5.02 -3.54
CA THR A 160 -1.69 -6.47 -3.34
C THR A 160 -3.05 -7.06 -2.98
N CYS A 161 -3.30 -8.26 -3.47
CA CYS A 161 -4.50 -9.03 -3.14
C CYS A 161 -4.14 -10.28 -2.36
N TYR A 162 -5.04 -10.70 -1.48
CA TYR A 162 -4.87 -11.85 -0.60
C TYR A 162 -6.09 -12.77 -0.64
N LYS A 163 -5.91 -14.05 -0.35
CA LYS A 163 -7.02 -14.93 0.00
C LYS A 163 -7.65 -14.40 1.28
N ARG A 164 -8.92 -14.01 1.22
CA ARG A 164 -9.62 -13.33 2.31
C ARG A 164 -9.63 -14.18 3.59
N GLU A 165 -9.93 -15.47 3.47
CA GLU A 165 -9.93 -16.41 4.60
C GLU A 165 -8.59 -16.47 5.33
N VAL A 166 -7.47 -16.39 4.58
CA VAL A 166 -6.12 -16.44 5.13
C VAL A 166 -5.81 -15.21 5.97
N ILE A 167 -6.17 -14.01 5.53
CA ILE A 167 -5.85 -12.82 6.32
C ILE A 167 -6.85 -12.58 7.45
N LEU A 168 -8.09 -13.08 7.35
CA LEU A 168 -9.08 -12.99 8.42
C LEU A 168 -8.70 -13.84 9.66
N GLN A 169 -7.91 -14.90 9.52
CA GLN A 169 -7.47 -15.71 10.65
C GLN A 169 -6.60 -14.93 11.66
N TYR A 170 -6.06 -13.77 11.28
CA TYR A 170 -5.32 -12.91 12.21
C TYR A 170 -6.22 -12.11 13.16
N GLY A 171 -7.54 -12.13 12.99
CA GLY A 171 -8.51 -11.56 13.93
C GLY A 171 -8.20 -10.12 14.32
N ASP A 172 -8.04 -9.87 15.61
CA ASP A 172 -7.78 -8.53 16.16
C ASP A 172 -6.38 -7.98 15.83
N GLN A 173 -5.44 -8.84 15.39
CA GLN A 173 -4.10 -8.41 14.94
C GLN A 173 -4.12 -7.87 13.50
N LEU A 174 -5.18 -8.15 12.73
CA LEU A 174 -5.27 -7.79 11.32
C LEU A 174 -5.03 -6.29 11.05
N PRO A 175 -5.62 -5.33 11.81
CA PRO A 175 -5.35 -3.90 11.58
C PRO A 175 -3.85 -3.57 11.69
N GLU A 176 -3.17 -4.04 12.73
CA GLU A 176 -1.74 -3.78 12.92
C GLU A 176 -0.90 -4.37 11.76
N LEU A 177 -1.23 -5.56 11.31
CA LEU A 177 -0.55 -6.23 10.20
C LEU A 177 -0.78 -5.51 8.86
N LEU A 178 -1.99 -5.01 8.63
CA LEU A 178 -2.32 -4.20 7.44
C LEU A 178 -1.70 -2.80 7.45
N MET A 179 -1.38 -2.27 8.64
CA MET A 179 -0.61 -1.02 8.75
C MET A 179 0.83 -1.21 8.27
N ALA A 180 1.38 -2.39 8.47
CA ALA A 180 2.76 -2.72 8.16
C ALA A 180 2.81 -3.96 7.25
N GLU A 181 2.29 -3.85 6.03
CA GLU A 181 2.14 -4.97 5.10
C GLU A 181 3.39 -5.86 4.93
N PRO A 182 4.64 -5.35 4.95
CA PRO A 182 5.81 -6.23 4.96
C PRO A 182 5.88 -7.14 6.19
N VAL A 183 5.28 -6.74 7.33
CA VAL A 183 5.17 -7.60 8.53
C VAL A 183 4.10 -8.65 8.31
N LEU A 184 2.95 -8.30 7.72
CA LEU A 184 1.92 -9.26 7.30
C LEU A 184 2.51 -10.31 6.35
N MET A 185 3.20 -9.88 5.29
CA MET A 185 3.80 -10.78 4.31
C MET A 185 4.81 -11.74 4.94
N ARG A 186 5.62 -11.23 5.86
CA ARG A 186 6.53 -12.07 6.64
C ARG A 186 5.78 -13.07 7.52
N ARG A 187 4.71 -12.63 8.20
CA ARG A 187 3.89 -13.49 9.04
C ARG A 187 3.25 -14.61 8.24
N LEU A 188 2.64 -14.27 7.10
CA LEU A 188 2.09 -15.25 6.17
C LEU A 188 3.10 -16.34 5.80
N ARG A 189 4.34 -15.93 5.47
CA ARG A 189 5.41 -16.90 5.12
C ARG A 189 5.85 -17.77 6.29
N LEU A 190 5.90 -17.22 7.51
CA LEU A 190 6.21 -18.00 8.73
C LEU A 190 5.11 -19.01 9.04
N ASP A 191 3.87 -18.70 8.70
CA ASP A 191 2.72 -19.60 8.85
C ASP A 191 2.58 -20.59 7.67
N GLY A 192 3.59 -20.64 6.77
CA GLY A 192 3.67 -21.61 5.66
C GLY A 192 2.98 -21.17 4.37
N HIS A 193 2.46 -19.95 4.33
CA HIS A 193 1.82 -19.41 3.13
C HIS A 193 2.84 -18.85 2.12
N ARG A 194 2.48 -18.92 0.83
CA ARG A 194 3.32 -18.49 -0.29
C ARG A 194 2.76 -17.22 -0.93
N LEU A 195 3.66 -16.36 -1.40
CA LEU A 195 3.34 -15.10 -2.08
C LEU A 195 3.86 -15.15 -3.52
N TYR A 196 3.21 -14.42 -4.43
CA TYR A 196 3.50 -14.49 -5.86
C TYR A 196 3.46 -13.11 -6.53
N VAL A 197 4.42 -12.85 -7.39
CA VAL A 197 4.40 -11.70 -8.29
C VAL A 197 3.97 -12.16 -9.68
N ASP A 198 2.90 -11.58 -10.19
CA ASP A 198 2.42 -11.78 -11.56
C ASP A 198 2.55 -10.48 -12.35
N PRO A 199 3.44 -10.38 -13.35
CA PRO A 199 3.59 -9.16 -14.15
C PRO A 199 2.40 -8.85 -15.06
N ASP A 200 1.41 -9.74 -15.19
CA ASP A 200 0.16 -9.44 -15.89
C ASP A 200 -0.80 -8.63 -15.00
N VAL A 201 -0.59 -8.63 -13.67
CA VAL A 201 -1.25 -7.74 -12.72
C VAL A 201 -0.57 -6.38 -12.79
N LYS A 202 -1.22 -5.38 -13.38
CA LYS A 202 -0.63 -4.06 -13.66
C LYS A 202 -1.47 -2.96 -13.04
N SER A 203 -0.83 -2.13 -12.20
CA SER A 203 -1.45 -0.94 -11.65
C SER A 203 -0.57 0.30 -11.88
N ILE A 204 -1.21 1.46 -11.88
CA ILE A 204 -0.54 2.75 -11.94
C ILE A 204 -0.68 3.37 -10.56
N HIS A 205 0.42 3.79 -9.94
CA HIS A 205 0.40 4.44 -8.65
C HIS A 205 0.87 5.89 -8.78
N GLY A 206 0.02 6.82 -8.33
CA GLY A 206 0.31 8.25 -8.35
C GLY A 206 1.10 8.67 -7.12
N TYR A 207 2.14 9.46 -7.35
CA TYR A 207 2.96 10.01 -6.28
C TYR A 207 2.88 11.52 -6.26
N THR A 208 2.60 12.07 -5.10
CA THR A 208 2.78 13.50 -4.86
C THR A 208 3.86 13.68 -3.81
N VAL A 209 4.93 14.38 -4.14
CA VAL A 209 5.99 14.72 -3.20
C VAL A 209 5.76 16.14 -2.69
N ASN A 210 5.48 16.24 -1.40
CA ASN A 210 5.34 17.50 -0.67
C ASN A 210 5.90 17.31 0.75
N PRO A 211 6.01 18.36 1.57
CA PRO A 211 6.53 18.22 2.94
C PRO A 211 5.79 17.19 3.81
N LEU A 212 4.48 16.98 3.57
CA LEU A 212 3.69 15.98 4.31
C LEU A 212 4.12 14.55 3.95
N THR A 213 4.70 14.34 2.77
CA THR A 213 5.26 13.03 2.40
C THR A 213 6.37 12.59 3.35
N LEU A 214 7.22 13.52 3.81
CA LEU A 214 8.27 13.22 4.79
C LEU A 214 7.67 12.81 6.14
N VAL A 215 6.61 13.49 6.56
CA VAL A 215 5.86 13.15 7.78
C VAL A 215 5.21 11.78 7.64
N ALA A 216 4.65 11.47 6.47
CA ALA A 216 4.08 10.15 6.19
C ALA A 216 5.15 9.04 6.24
N PHE A 217 6.34 9.26 5.66
CA PHE A 217 7.47 8.32 5.77
C PHE A 217 7.89 8.09 7.21
N TYR A 218 8.03 9.15 8.00
CA TYR A 218 8.31 9.04 9.43
C TYR A 218 7.25 8.20 10.15
N ALA A 219 5.98 8.56 9.98
CA ALA A 219 4.87 7.92 10.69
C ALA A 219 4.73 6.44 10.30
N TRP A 220 4.75 6.13 9.00
CA TRP A 220 4.70 4.76 8.51
C TRP A 220 5.87 3.92 9.02
N SER A 221 7.09 4.46 8.94
CA SER A 221 8.30 3.75 9.37
C SER A 221 8.30 3.47 10.87
N ARG A 222 7.72 4.38 11.67
CA ARG A 222 7.53 4.15 13.11
C ARG A 222 6.55 3.02 13.38
N CYS A 223 5.42 2.99 12.67
CA CYS A 223 4.46 1.90 12.74
C CYS A 223 5.09 0.56 12.33
N PHE A 224 5.80 0.54 11.19
CA PHE A 224 6.49 -0.65 10.70
C PHE A 224 7.50 -1.21 11.71
N ALA A 225 8.34 -0.35 12.30
CA ALA A 225 9.36 -0.77 13.26
C ALA A 225 8.73 -1.32 14.55
N ALA A 226 7.70 -0.64 15.07
CA ALA A 226 6.98 -1.07 16.27
C ALA A 226 6.29 -2.41 16.05
N SER A 227 5.55 -2.57 14.95
CA SER A 227 4.87 -3.82 14.59
C SER A 227 5.85 -4.96 14.38
N ARG A 228 6.97 -4.68 13.69
CA ARG A 228 8.04 -5.66 13.49
C ARG A 228 8.64 -6.13 14.80
N ALA A 229 8.98 -5.21 15.72
CA ALA A 229 9.55 -5.55 17.01
C ALA A 229 8.59 -6.40 17.86
N ARG A 230 7.29 -6.07 17.83
CA ARG A 230 6.24 -6.79 18.53
C ARG A 230 6.01 -8.18 17.95
N SER A 231 5.75 -8.26 16.64
CA SER A 231 5.43 -9.52 15.96
C SER A 231 6.56 -10.55 16.00
N LEU A 232 7.82 -10.09 16.16
CA LEU A 232 8.99 -10.94 16.27
C LEU A 232 9.44 -11.16 17.72
N GLY A 233 8.72 -10.66 18.71
CA GLY A 233 9.05 -10.82 20.13
C GLY A 233 10.44 -10.30 20.50
N TRP A 234 10.90 -9.18 19.92
CA TRP A 234 12.24 -8.67 20.16
C TRP A 234 12.42 -8.17 21.58
N SER A 235 13.50 -8.66 22.21
CA SER A 235 13.93 -8.18 23.54
C SER A 235 14.28 -6.69 23.52
N LEU A 236 14.24 -6.05 24.69
CA LEU A 236 14.57 -4.64 24.83
C LEU A 236 15.98 -4.34 24.30
N GLY A 237 16.97 -5.17 24.60
CA GLY A 237 18.35 -5.01 24.12
C GLY A 237 18.44 -5.00 22.60
N LYS A 238 17.72 -5.92 21.93
CA LYS A 238 17.65 -5.95 20.48
C LYS A 238 16.96 -4.72 19.91
N ARG A 239 15.87 -4.26 20.52
CA ARG A 239 15.15 -3.06 20.13
C ARG A 239 16.02 -1.81 20.26
N LEU A 240 16.78 -1.69 21.36
CA LEU A 240 17.74 -0.59 21.58
C LEU A 240 18.85 -0.63 20.54
N LEU A 241 19.46 -1.79 20.27
CA LEU A 241 20.49 -1.95 19.26
C LEU A 241 20.02 -1.45 17.88
N PHE A 242 18.85 -1.94 17.41
CA PHE A 242 18.31 -1.54 16.12
C PHE A 242 17.83 -0.08 16.09
N GLY A 243 17.27 0.40 17.21
CA GLY A 243 16.84 1.79 17.33
C GLY A 243 18.01 2.78 17.27
N LEU A 244 19.09 2.49 18.01
CA LEU A 244 20.31 3.32 18.01
C LEU A 244 21.07 3.23 16.69
N SER A 245 20.97 2.12 15.97
CA SER A 245 21.56 1.95 14.63
C SER A 245 20.75 2.61 13.51
N SER A 246 19.56 3.13 13.80
CA SER A 246 18.67 3.70 12.77
C SER A 246 19.27 4.86 11.97
N PRO A 247 20.20 5.71 12.48
CA PRO A 247 20.87 6.73 11.67
C PRO A 247 21.66 6.18 10.47
N LEU A 248 22.01 4.89 10.47
CA LEU A 248 22.68 4.24 9.34
C LEU A 248 21.72 3.83 8.23
N ILE A 249 20.40 3.80 8.49
CA ILE A 249 19.39 3.35 7.54
C ILE A 249 19.43 4.08 6.21
N PRO A 250 19.55 5.43 6.14
CA PRO A 250 19.58 6.15 4.88
C PRO A 250 20.72 5.67 3.97
N LEU A 251 21.91 5.53 4.53
CA LEU A 251 23.10 5.11 3.79
C LEU A 251 22.98 3.65 3.33
N VAL A 252 22.58 2.75 4.24
CA VAL A 252 22.45 1.32 3.92
C VAL A 252 21.38 1.10 2.85
N ARG A 253 20.25 1.79 2.94
CA ARG A 253 19.16 1.64 1.96
C ARG A 253 19.52 2.26 0.61
N ALA A 254 20.16 3.43 0.61
CA ALA A 254 20.62 4.06 -0.63
C ALA A 254 21.69 3.17 -1.32
N ALA A 255 22.64 2.62 -0.58
CA ALA A 255 23.65 1.70 -1.13
C ALA A 255 23.01 0.42 -1.71
N ARG A 256 22.05 -0.18 -1.00
CA ARG A 256 21.31 -1.36 -1.49
C ARG A 256 20.49 -1.05 -2.75
N LEU A 257 19.83 0.10 -2.78
CA LEU A 257 19.08 0.54 -3.97
C LEU A 257 20.04 0.79 -5.13
N PHE A 258 21.15 1.49 -4.91
CA PHE A 258 22.18 1.69 -5.93
C PHE A 258 22.68 0.35 -6.50
N GLN A 259 23.06 -0.59 -5.63
CA GLN A 259 23.52 -1.91 -6.04
C GLN A 259 22.44 -2.67 -6.84
N TYR A 260 21.19 -2.61 -6.39
CA TYR A 260 20.09 -3.23 -7.11
C TYR A 260 19.89 -2.61 -8.50
N LEU A 261 19.91 -1.28 -8.60
CA LEU A 261 19.76 -0.59 -9.87
C LEU A 261 20.93 -0.87 -10.81
N LEU A 262 22.17 -0.86 -10.28
CA LEU A 262 23.35 -1.17 -11.07
C LEU A 262 23.28 -2.57 -11.72
N LEU A 263 22.81 -3.56 -10.96
CA LEU A 263 22.80 -4.95 -11.40
C LEU A 263 21.53 -5.33 -12.21
N ARG A 264 20.41 -4.68 -11.94
CA ARG A 264 19.11 -5.09 -12.49
C ARG A 264 18.44 -4.02 -13.36
N ARG A 265 18.77 -2.75 -13.17
CA ARG A 265 18.08 -1.63 -13.81
C ARG A 265 19.02 -0.44 -14.08
N PRO A 266 20.11 -0.64 -14.82
CA PRO A 266 21.13 0.42 -15.00
C PRO A 266 20.57 1.68 -15.65
N VAL A 267 19.52 1.58 -16.45
CA VAL A 267 18.82 2.72 -17.07
C VAL A 267 18.25 3.71 -16.03
N CYS A 268 17.99 3.26 -14.81
CA CYS A 268 17.47 4.09 -13.72
C CYS A 268 18.56 4.79 -12.90
N LEU A 269 19.84 4.51 -13.12
CA LEU A 269 20.96 5.11 -12.36
C LEU A 269 21.00 6.65 -12.44
N PRO A 270 20.81 7.28 -13.61
CA PRO A 270 20.78 8.75 -13.67
C PRO A 270 19.69 9.35 -12.76
N THR A 271 18.48 8.79 -12.80
CA THR A 271 17.36 9.22 -11.95
C THR A 271 17.69 9.04 -10.47
N PHE A 272 18.30 7.92 -10.10
CA PHE A 272 18.77 7.68 -8.73
C PHE A 272 19.80 8.71 -8.29
N LEU A 273 20.84 8.97 -9.09
CA LEU A 273 21.93 9.87 -8.74
C LEU A 273 21.43 11.32 -8.59
N ILE A 274 20.61 11.78 -9.52
CA ILE A 274 19.99 13.12 -9.45
C ILE A 274 19.06 13.22 -8.25
N GLY A 275 18.30 12.18 -7.98
CA GLY A 275 17.33 12.12 -6.88
C GLY A 275 17.91 11.74 -5.52
N LEU A 276 19.22 11.44 -5.43
CA LEU A 276 19.85 10.98 -4.20
C LEU A 276 19.62 11.90 -2.99
N PRO A 277 19.67 13.23 -3.10
CA PRO A 277 19.39 14.11 -1.96
C PRO A 277 17.97 13.91 -1.41
N ILE A 278 16.97 13.75 -2.27
CA ILE A 278 15.57 13.50 -1.86
C ILE A 278 15.41 12.12 -1.24
N ILE A 279 16.02 11.10 -1.84
CA ILE A 279 16.05 9.74 -1.30
C ILE A 279 16.64 9.74 0.10
N LEU A 280 17.77 10.39 0.31
CA LEU A 280 18.42 10.47 1.62
C LEU A 280 17.57 11.24 2.63
N LEU A 281 16.93 12.34 2.23
CA LEU A 281 16.04 13.11 3.10
C LEU A 281 14.82 12.28 3.52
N ALA A 282 14.18 11.60 2.58
CA ALA A 282 13.04 10.71 2.86
C ALA A 282 13.44 9.55 3.78
N GLN A 283 14.61 8.96 3.53
CA GLN A 283 15.14 7.88 4.36
C GLN A 283 15.60 8.38 5.75
N ALA A 284 16.03 9.63 5.89
CA ALA A 284 16.31 10.21 7.20
C ALA A 284 15.05 10.34 8.06
N GLY A 285 13.93 10.82 7.48
CA GLY A 285 12.63 10.81 8.15
C GLY A 285 12.20 9.39 8.56
N ALA A 286 12.35 8.43 7.66
CA ALA A 286 12.08 7.03 7.94
C ALA A 286 12.97 6.47 9.06
N ALA A 287 14.26 6.80 9.08
CA ALA A 287 15.20 6.36 10.11
C ALA A 287 14.82 6.86 11.51
N VAL A 288 14.41 8.13 11.62
CA VAL A 288 13.89 8.68 12.88
C VAL A 288 12.64 7.90 13.31
N GLY A 289 11.72 7.66 12.39
CA GLY A 289 10.52 6.86 12.66
C GLY A 289 10.85 5.46 13.14
N GLU A 290 11.74 4.75 12.45
CA GLU A 290 12.16 3.39 12.84
C GLU A 290 12.85 3.36 14.19
N GLY A 291 13.77 4.30 14.45
CA GLY A 291 14.45 4.40 15.75
C GLY A 291 13.46 4.57 16.89
N LEU A 292 12.55 5.53 16.77
CA LEU A 292 11.51 5.77 17.79
C LEU A 292 10.52 4.60 17.89
N GLY A 293 10.16 3.97 16.77
CA GLY A 293 9.28 2.81 16.74
C GLY A 293 9.88 1.60 17.45
N MET A 294 11.16 1.35 17.25
CA MET A 294 11.89 0.26 17.93
C MET A 294 11.97 0.49 19.43
N ILE A 295 12.29 1.69 19.88
CA ILE A 295 12.53 2.00 21.29
C ILE A 295 11.21 2.20 22.04
N PHE A 296 10.36 3.08 21.53
CA PHE A 296 9.17 3.58 22.22
C PHE A 296 7.83 3.04 21.68
N GLY A 297 7.86 2.23 20.61
CA GLY A 297 6.65 1.69 20.00
C GLY A 297 5.88 2.69 19.15
N LEU A 298 4.60 2.37 18.88
CA LEU A 298 3.73 3.13 17.95
C LEU A 298 3.57 4.60 18.33
N GLY A 299 3.33 4.90 19.62
CA GLY A 299 2.90 6.22 20.05
C GLY A 299 1.69 6.69 19.23
N GLY A 300 1.69 7.97 18.82
CA GLY A 300 0.65 8.56 17.95
C GLY A 300 0.90 8.40 16.44
N ALA A 301 1.88 7.58 16.03
CA ALA A 301 2.31 7.53 14.62
C ALA A 301 1.23 7.00 13.66
N GLU A 302 0.39 6.07 14.10
CA GLU A 302 -0.70 5.53 13.28
C GLU A 302 -1.77 6.59 12.99
N VAL A 303 -2.12 7.39 13.98
CA VAL A 303 -3.03 8.52 13.80
C VAL A 303 -2.41 9.58 12.89
N LEU A 304 -1.12 9.88 13.08
CA LEU A 304 -0.38 10.83 12.25
C LEU A 304 -0.31 10.35 10.79
N PHE A 305 -0.01 9.08 10.55
CA PHE A 305 -0.02 8.50 9.21
C PHE A 305 -1.39 8.61 8.56
N THR A 306 -2.44 8.23 9.29
CA THR A 306 -3.83 8.33 8.81
C THR A 306 -4.18 9.77 8.44
N GLN A 307 -3.80 10.74 9.28
CA GLN A 307 -4.07 12.14 9.01
C GLN A 307 -3.31 12.67 7.79
N THR A 308 -2.05 12.30 7.63
CA THR A 308 -1.24 12.72 6.49
C THR A 308 -1.71 12.05 5.19
N HIS A 309 -2.09 10.79 5.25
CA HIS A 309 -2.55 10.02 4.09
C HIS A 309 -3.94 10.49 3.62
N LEU A 310 -4.90 10.61 4.53
CA LEU A 310 -6.27 11.01 4.20
C LEU A 310 -6.46 12.54 4.00
N ARG A 311 -5.48 13.37 4.40
CA ARG A 311 -5.58 14.84 4.30
C ARG A 311 -4.55 15.46 3.37
N GLY A 312 -3.41 14.81 3.15
CA GLY A 312 -2.20 15.45 2.65
C GLY A 312 -2.00 15.37 1.15
N LEU A 313 -2.63 14.44 0.50
CA LEU A 313 -2.45 14.21 -0.93
C LEU A 313 -3.48 15.02 -1.72
N ARG A 314 -3.42 16.35 -1.63
CA ARG A 314 -4.03 17.19 -2.67
C ARG A 314 -3.26 16.91 -3.95
N LEU A 315 -3.75 15.93 -4.69
CA LEU A 315 -3.25 15.60 -6.01
C LEU A 315 -3.49 16.79 -6.94
N ARG A 316 -2.49 17.66 -7.09
CA ARG A 316 -2.29 18.35 -8.36
C ARG A 316 -1.68 17.34 -9.35
N ALA A 317 -2.27 16.18 -9.46
CA ALA A 317 -1.89 15.23 -10.48
C ALA A 317 -2.81 15.48 -11.67
N GLU A 318 -2.31 16.21 -12.64
CA GLU A 318 -2.77 16.04 -14.01
C GLU A 318 -2.33 14.63 -14.43
N TYR A 319 -3.21 13.67 -14.22
CA TYR A 319 -3.05 12.33 -14.81
C TYR A 319 -3.47 12.43 -16.27
N PRO A 320 -2.70 11.87 -17.20
CA PRO A 320 -3.08 11.78 -18.60
C PRO A 320 -4.37 11.01 -18.81
#